data_8b83beab7b8ee07039342897cd5ca636
#
_entry.id   8b83beab7b8ee07039342897cd5ca636
#
_cell.length_a   1.000
_cell.length_b   1.000
_cell.length_c   1.000
_cell.angle_alpha   90.00
_cell.angle_beta   90.00
_cell.angle_gamma   90.00
#
_symmetry.space_group_name_H-M   'P 1'
#
loop_
_entity.id
_entity.type
_entity.pdbx_description
1 polymer ?
#
loop_
_entity_poly.entity_id
_entity_poly.type
_entity_poly.pdbx_seq_one_letter_code
_entity_poly.pdbx_strand_id
1 'polypeptide(L)'
;HTNDRRQRQMCIRDSDVYREIDVIEEILRVFGFDNIYIDDKISMSIPNKSDTKNFKIESIISNQLVGIGFNEIINNSICSPSTNEKFNQDSVELLNPQGIELSNLRQSLIPNLLETVNHNINRQNNDLKLFEIGNVYSVINNDFNEMRRILISVVGSVFKENWMTKYQENNFFYLKGVIEKLLAIINIENIKYEVTDDKLYDYKLNILKGKLI
;
A
#
# COMPACT_ATOMS: atom_id res chain seq x y z
N HIS A 1 -14.58 -26.76 -36.05
CA HIS A 1 -13.81 -27.66 -36.94
C HIS A 1 -12.45 -28.10 -36.43
N THR A 2 -11.93 -27.53 -35.36
CA THR A 2 -10.65 -27.89 -34.74
C THR A 2 -10.78 -29.01 -33.70
N ASN A 3 -11.96 -29.22 -33.11
CA ASN A 3 -12.17 -30.27 -32.12
C ASN A 3 -12.27 -31.67 -32.75
N ASP A 4 -12.71 -31.80 -33.97
CA ASP A 4 -12.89 -33.09 -34.65
C ASP A 4 -11.61 -33.87 -34.93
N ARG A 5 -10.46 -33.19 -35.07
CA ARG A 5 -9.17 -33.85 -35.26
C ARG A 5 -8.58 -34.42 -33.97
N ARG A 6 -8.88 -33.83 -32.83
CA ARG A 6 -8.41 -34.30 -31.51
C ARG A 6 -9.16 -35.52 -31.02
N GLN A 7 -10.43 -35.64 -31.36
CA GLN A 7 -11.29 -36.81 -31.02
C GLN A 7 -10.93 -38.08 -31.79
N ARG A 8 -10.16 -38.00 -32.89
CA ARG A 8 -9.71 -39.16 -33.66
C ARG A 8 -8.46 -39.85 -33.10
N GLN A 9 -7.82 -39.29 -32.09
CA GLN A 9 -6.75 -39.97 -31.37
C GLN A 9 -7.38 -40.87 -30.31
N MET A 10 -7.55 -42.15 -30.68
CA MET A 10 -8.02 -43.16 -29.76
C MET A 10 -7.17 -43.17 -28.49
N CYS A 11 -7.86 -43.18 -27.34
CA CYS A 11 -7.33 -43.28 -25.97
C CYS A 11 -6.98 -42.01 -25.22
N ILE A 12 -7.34 -40.83 -25.67
CA ILE A 12 -7.30 -39.64 -24.81
C ILE A 12 -8.64 -39.54 -24.07
N ARG A 13 -8.58 -39.55 -22.75
CA ARG A 13 -9.72 -39.28 -21.90
C ARG A 13 -10.04 -37.80 -21.99
N ASP A 14 -11.05 -37.47 -22.80
CA ASP A 14 -11.45 -36.10 -23.14
C ASP A 14 -12.04 -35.31 -21.97
N SER A 15 -12.20 -35.94 -20.79
CA SER A 15 -12.60 -35.27 -19.57
C SER A 15 -11.52 -34.37 -18.95
N ASP A 16 -10.23 -34.67 -19.17
CA ASP A 16 -9.14 -34.03 -18.45
C ASP A 16 -8.12 -33.37 -19.38
N VAL A 17 -8.19 -33.62 -20.72
CA VAL A 17 -7.24 -33.13 -21.70
C VAL A 17 -7.95 -32.29 -22.75
N TYR A 18 -8.05 -30.98 -22.54
CA TYR A 18 -8.76 -30.06 -23.44
C TYR A 18 -7.82 -29.18 -24.28
N ARG A 19 -6.64 -28.91 -23.77
CA ARG A 19 -5.70 -27.93 -24.34
C ARG A 19 -4.43 -28.65 -24.82
N GLU A 20 -3.72 -27.99 -25.69
CA GLU A 20 -2.42 -28.47 -26.17
C GLU A 20 -1.42 -28.67 -25.01
N ILE A 21 -1.45 -27.80 -24.02
CA ILE A 21 -0.58 -27.90 -22.85
C ILE A 21 -0.84 -29.16 -22.02
N ASP A 22 -2.09 -29.62 -21.95
CA ASP A 22 -2.45 -30.83 -21.22
C ASP A 22 -1.84 -32.07 -21.89
N VAL A 23 -1.76 -32.10 -23.25
CA VAL A 23 -1.06 -33.14 -24.00
C VAL A 23 0.45 -33.09 -23.79
N ILE A 24 1.01 -31.88 -23.77
CA ILE A 24 2.44 -31.67 -23.49
C ILE A 24 2.78 -32.19 -22.09
N GLU A 25 1.93 -31.93 -21.09
CA GLU A 25 2.12 -32.44 -19.73
C GLU A 25 2.17 -34.00 -19.69
N GLU A 26 1.25 -34.68 -20.37
CA GLU A 26 1.26 -36.13 -20.44
C GLU A 26 2.51 -36.71 -21.16
N ILE A 27 2.96 -36.04 -22.21
CA ILE A 27 4.20 -36.40 -22.88
C ILE A 27 5.39 -36.24 -21.94
N LEU A 28 5.45 -35.14 -21.20
CA LEU A 28 6.55 -34.87 -20.25
C LEU A 28 6.56 -35.85 -19.09
N ARG A 29 5.39 -36.34 -18.64
CA ARG A 29 5.31 -37.39 -17.61
C ARG A 29 5.99 -38.68 -18.06
N VAL A 30 5.80 -39.04 -19.33
CA VAL A 30 6.42 -40.28 -19.88
C VAL A 30 7.89 -40.07 -20.23
N PHE A 31 8.24 -38.90 -20.76
CA PHE A 31 9.59 -38.54 -21.15
C PHE A 31 10.49 -38.32 -19.94
N GLY A 32 9.94 -37.83 -18.83
CA GLY A 32 10.65 -37.44 -17.61
C GLY A 32 11.11 -35.97 -17.66
N PHE A 33 10.72 -35.19 -16.65
CA PHE A 33 11.07 -33.77 -16.55
C PHE A 33 12.59 -33.56 -16.46
N ASP A 34 13.32 -34.48 -15.85
CA ASP A 34 14.78 -34.42 -15.70
C ASP A 34 15.54 -34.56 -17.04
N ASN A 35 14.87 -35.07 -18.08
CA ASN A 35 15.44 -35.18 -19.42
C ASN A 35 15.30 -33.92 -20.28
N ILE A 36 14.65 -32.88 -19.75
CA ILE A 36 14.51 -31.61 -20.45
C ILE A 36 15.82 -30.86 -20.37
N TYR A 37 16.41 -30.59 -21.54
CA TYR A 37 17.60 -29.74 -21.60
C TYR A 37 17.23 -28.29 -21.21
N ILE A 38 17.82 -27.81 -20.13
CA ILE A 38 17.71 -26.43 -19.68
C ILE A 38 18.94 -25.69 -20.17
N ASP A 39 18.72 -24.66 -20.99
CA ASP A 39 19.79 -23.83 -21.48
C ASP A 39 20.37 -22.98 -20.33
N ASP A 40 21.69 -22.99 -20.17
CA ASP A 40 22.40 -22.20 -19.15
C ASP A 40 22.32 -20.70 -19.42
N LYS A 41 21.74 -20.31 -20.57
CA LYS A 41 21.61 -18.91 -21.02
C LYS A 41 20.16 -18.52 -21.12
N ILE A 42 19.75 -17.55 -20.27
CA ILE A 42 18.45 -16.90 -20.38
C ILE A 42 18.61 -15.67 -21.28
N SER A 43 17.96 -15.69 -22.45
CA SER A 43 17.86 -14.53 -23.32
C SER A 43 16.68 -13.67 -22.86
N MET A 44 16.98 -12.55 -22.21
CA MET A 44 15.97 -11.58 -21.78
C MET A 44 16.16 -10.25 -22.52
N SER A 45 15.08 -9.69 -23.05
CA SER A 45 15.07 -8.28 -23.41
C SER A 45 14.93 -7.45 -22.14
N ILE A 46 15.93 -6.60 -21.85
CA ILE A 46 15.84 -5.67 -20.73
C ILE A 46 14.86 -4.57 -21.15
N PRO A 47 13.70 -4.43 -20.46
CA PRO A 47 12.78 -3.37 -20.77
C PRO A 47 13.45 -2.01 -20.54
N ASN A 48 13.32 -1.11 -21.51
CA ASN A 48 13.76 0.26 -21.34
C ASN A 48 13.03 0.88 -20.15
N LYS A 49 13.84 1.33 -19.16
CA LYS A 49 13.49 2.16 -18.01
C LYS A 49 11.99 2.19 -17.66
N SER A 50 11.55 1.25 -16.86
CA SER A 50 10.29 1.41 -16.15
C SER A 50 10.40 2.63 -15.21
N ASP A 51 9.29 3.31 -15.02
CA ASP A 51 9.18 4.48 -14.13
C ASP A 51 9.28 4.04 -12.65
N THR A 52 10.47 3.58 -12.27
CA THR A 52 10.77 3.01 -10.94
C THR A 52 11.06 4.09 -9.89
N LYS A 53 11.00 5.38 -10.26
CA LYS A 53 11.34 6.47 -9.33
C LYS A 53 10.43 6.49 -8.11
N ASN A 54 9.12 6.38 -8.32
CA ASN A 54 8.16 6.40 -7.21
C ASN A 54 8.34 5.20 -6.29
N PHE A 55 8.52 4.00 -6.84
CA PHE A 55 8.80 2.80 -6.07
C PHE A 55 10.08 2.91 -5.24
N LYS A 56 11.14 3.51 -5.80
CA LYS A 56 12.40 3.74 -5.06
C LYS A 56 12.20 4.70 -3.90
N ILE A 57 11.46 5.78 -4.08
CA ILE A 57 11.17 6.75 -3.02
C ILE A 57 10.35 6.10 -1.91
N GLU A 58 9.29 5.36 -2.24
CA GLU A 58 8.48 4.64 -1.25
C GLU A 58 9.32 3.63 -0.46
N SER A 59 10.17 2.86 -1.15
CA SER A 59 11.06 1.90 -0.49
C SER A 59 12.06 2.58 0.46
N ILE A 60 12.61 3.73 0.09
CA ILE A 60 13.52 4.51 0.95
C ILE A 60 12.77 5.00 2.20
N ILE A 61 11.57 5.54 2.03
CA ILE A 61 10.73 6.03 3.12
C ILE A 61 10.35 4.88 4.06
N SER A 62 9.86 3.77 3.54
CA SER A 62 9.47 2.60 4.34
C SER A 62 10.65 2.05 5.12
N ASN A 63 11.80 1.83 4.48
CA ASN A 63 13.00 1.33 5.16
C ASN A 63 13.46 2.27 6.28
N GLN A 64 13.38 3.58 6.06
CA GLN A 64 13.74 4.55 7.07
C GLN A 64 12.77 4.54 8.25
N LEU A 65 11.46 4.48 8.00
CA LEU A 65 10.44 4.41 9.06
C LEU A 65 10.57 3.11 9.86
N VAL A 66 10.73 1.98 9.20
CA VAL A 66 10.99 0.69 9.86
C VAL A 66 12.26 0.75 10.71
N GLY A 67 13.34 1.36 10.18
CA GLY A 67 14.62 1.51 10.90
C GLY A 67 14.53 2.36 12.18
N ILE A 68 13.55 3.24 12.31
CA ILE A 68 13.28 4.03 13.53
C ILE A 68 12.14 3.47 14.37
N GLY A 69 11.66 2.27 14.05
CA GLY A 69 10.72 1.49 14.84
C GLY A 69 9.25 1.71 14.53
N PHE A 70 8.90 2.16 13.33
CA PHE A 70 7.52 2.18 12.85
C PHE A 70 7.16 0.85 12.22
N ASN A 71 5.89 0.46 12.34
CA ASN A 71 5.31 -0.69 11.66
C ASN A 71 4.45 -0.22 10.48
N GLU A 72 4.66 -0.84 9.33
CA GLU A 72 3.81 -0.62 8.17
C GLU A 72 2.47 -1.32 8.37
N ILE A 73 1.40 -0.62 8.03
CA ILE A 73 0.05 -1.18 7.99
C ILE A 73 -0.52 -1.03 6.59
N ILE A 74 -1.40 -1.96 6.23
CA ILE A 74 -2.12 -1.94 4.96
C ILE A 74 -3.59 -2.11 5.29
N ASN A 75 -4.35 -1.02 5.13
CA ASN A 75 -5.79 -1.03 5.32
C ASN A 75 -6.53 -1.15 3.99
N ASN A 76 -7.79 -1.57 4.05
CA ASN A 76 -8.62 -1.69 2.87
C ASN A 76 -8.84 -0.31 2.21
N SER A 77 -8.77 -0.28 0.88
CA SER A 77 -9.08 0.93 0.11
C SER A 77 -10.57 1.18 -0.07
N ILE A 78 -11.40 0.21 0.29
CA ILE A 78 -12.86 0.28 0.22
C ILE A 78 -13.39 0.53 1.63
N CYS A 79 -14.34 1.44 1.75
CA CYS A 79 -14.93 1.85 3.02
C CYS A 79 -16.44 2.12 2.88
N SER A 80 -17.10 2.41 4.01
CA SER A 80 -18.50 2.83 4.01
C SER A 80 -18.63 4.29 3.57
N PRO A 81 -19.79 4.69 3.02
CA PRO A 81 -20.07 6.09 2.70
C PRO A 81 -19.88 7.02 3.89
N SER A 82 -20.30 6.61 5.08
CA SER A 82 -20.19 7.38 6.32
C SER A 82 -18.73 7.72 6.70
N THR A 83 -17.78 6.91 6.28
CA THR A 83 -16.35 7.19 6.48
C THR A 83 -15.90 8.43 5.72
N ASN A 84 -16.50 8.66 4.55
CA ASN A 84 -16.17 9.78 3.67
C ASN A 84 -16.97 11.05 3.96
N GLU A 85 -18.04 11.02 4.77
CA GLU A 85 -18.90 12.19 5.04
C GLU A 85 -18.17 13.41 5.63
N LYS A 86 -17.02 13.18 6.26
CA LYS A 86 -16.19 14.24 6.84
C LYS A 86 -15.31 14.98 5.83
N PHE A 87 -15.27 14.50 4.58
CA PHE A 87 -14.45 15.06 3.51
C PHE A 87 -15.35 15.78 2.52
N ASN A 88 -14.97 17.01 2.13
CA ASN A 88 -15.77 17.89 1.27
C ASN A 88 -15.68 17.57 -0.24
N GLN A 89 -15.26 16.36 -0.61
CA GLN A 89 -15.14 15.95 -2.00
C GLN A 89 -16.14 14.83 -2.30
N ASP A 90 -16.59 14.75 -3.54
CA ASP A 90 -17.40 13.63 -3.96
C ASP A 90 -16.59 12.32 -3.91
N SER A 91 -17.23 11.30 -3.35
CA SER A 91 -16.59 9.98 -3.21
C SER A 91 -16.79 9.14 -4.47
N VAL A 92 -15.84 8.28 -4.74
CA VAL A 92 -15.95 7.28 -5.82
C VAL A 92 -16.77 6.10 -5.31
N GLU A 93 -17.89 5.84 -5.94
CA GLU A 93 -18.79 4.72 -5.61
C GLU A 93 -18.50 3.51 -6.50
N LEU A 94 -18.61 2.31 -5.92
CA LEU A 94 -18.48 1.06 -6.65
C LEU A 94 -19.83 0.69 -7.30
N LEU A 95 -19.78 0.24 -8.55
CA LEU A 95 -20.98 -0.18 -9.28
C LEU A 95 -21.67 -1.41 -8.67
N ASN A 96 -20.87 -2.38 -8.19
CA ASN A 96 -21.36 -3.63 -7.64
C ASN A 96 -20.69 -3.92 -6.28
N PRO A 97 -21.04 -3.17 -5.21
CA PRO A 97 -20.45 -3.40 -3.90
C PRO A 97 -20.97 -4.70 -3.29
N GLN A 98 -20.14 -5.38 -2.50
CA GLN A 98 -20.54 -6.58 -1.74
C GLN A 98 -21.49 -6.25 -0.58
N GLY A 99 -21.52 -4.98 -0.14
CA GLY A 99 -22.37 -4.47 0.91
C GLY A 99 -22.19 -2.96 1.06
N ILE A 100 -23.09 -2.31 1.77
CA ILE A 100 -23.07 -0.85 2.00
C ILE A 100 -21.77 -0.42 2.69
N GLU A 101 -21.24 -1.26 3.57
CA GLU A 101 -19.99 -0.98 4.31
C GLU A 101 -18.74 -0.97 3.41
N LEU A 102 -18.84 -1.52 2.20
CA LEU A 102 -17.77 -1.64 1.23
C LEU A 102 -18.19 -1.08 -0.13
N SER A 103 -18.86 0.07 -0.13
CA SER A 103 -19.44 0.65 -1.35
C SER A 103 -18.64 1.81 -1.95
N ASN A 104 -17.73 2.41 -1.19
CA ASN A 104 -17.02 3.60 -1.61
C ASN A 104 -15.51 3.42 -1.50
N LEU A 105 -14.76 4.11 -2.35
CA LEU A 105 -13.31 4.23 -2.20
C LEU A 105 -12.96 5.29 -1.16
N ARG A 106 -11.93 5.04 -0.36
CA ARG A 106 -11.46 5.94 0.71
C ARG A 106 -10.91 7.25 0.14
N GLN A 107 -11.30 8.36 0.73
CA GLN A 107 -10.76 9.70 0.42
C GLN A 107 -9.54 10.06 1.28
N SER A 108 -9.35 9.35 2.39
CA SER A 108 -8.24 9.58 3.31
C SER A 108 -7.77 8.25 3.93
N LEU A 109 -6.52 8.21 4.35
CA LEU A 109 -5.95 7.09 5.12
C LEU A 109 -6.30 7.17 6.61
N ILE A 110 -6.73 8.35 7.09
CA ILE A 110 -6.90 8.64 8.53
C ILE A 110 -7.98 7.76 9.18
N PRO A 111 -9.20 7.62 8.65
CA PRO A 111 -10.25 6.86 9.31
C PRO A 111 -9.84 5.41 9.58
N ASN A 112 -9.33 4.72 8.58
CA ASN A 112 -8.91 3.33 8.68
C ASN A 112 -7.73 3.15 9.66
N LEU A 113 -6.81 4.12 9.68
CA LEU A 113 -5.72 4.10 10.66
C LEU A 113 -6.25 4.29 12.08
N LEU A 114 -7.21 5.19 12.31
CA LEU A 114 -7.82 5.38 13.62
C LEU A 114 -8.57 4.13 14.10
N GLU A 115 -9.24 3.42 13.21
CA GLU A 115 -9.84 2.12 13.51
C GLU A 115 -8.78 1.09 13.94
N THR A 116 -7.67 1.03 13.22
CA THR A 116 -6.53 0.16 13.54
C THR A 116 -5.93 0.51 14.91
N VAL A 117 -5.76 1.80 15.20
CA VAL A 117 -5.29 2.29 16.50
C VAL A 117 -6.25 1.88 17.62
N ASN A 118 -7.54 2.16 17.45
CA ASN A 118 -8.56 1.81 18.43
C ASN A 118 -8.60 0.29 18.69
N HIS A 119 -8.49 -0.52 17.64
CA HIS A 119 -8.43 -1.97 17.75
C HIS A 119 -7.25 -2.44 18.61
N ASN A 120 -6.09 -1.82 18.47
CA ASN A 120 -4.87 -2.14 19.22
C ASN A 120 -4.98 -1.67 20.68
N ILE A 121 -5.46 -0.45 20.92
CA ILE A 121 -5.66 0.10 22.28
C ILE A 121 -6.62 -0.80 23.08
N ASN A 122 -7.71 -1.26 22.48
CA ASN A 122 -8.66 -2.17 23.10
C ASN A 122 -8.03 -3.54 23.49
N ARG A 123 -6.84 -3.84 22.94
CA ARG A 123 -6.02 -5.03 23.28
C ARG A 123 -4.80 -4.70 24.14
N GLN A 124 -4.82 -3.54 24.78
CA GLN A 124 -3.75 -3.06 25.65
C GLN A 124 -2.40 -2.78 24.95
N ASN A 125 -2.40 -2.64 23.61
CA ASN A 125 -1.26 -2.15 22.86
C ASN A 125 -1.37 -0.62 22.77
N ASN A 126 -0.86 0.09 23.76
CA ASN A 126 -1.03 1.54 23.88
C ASN A 126 0.07 2.34 23.20
N ASP A 127 1.24 1.74 22.96
CA ASP A 127 2.39 2.42 22.35
C ASP A 127 2.54 1.96 20.89
N LEU A 128 2.06 2.79 19.99
CA LEU A 128 2.00 2.46 18.57
C LEU A 128 2.75 3.49 17.72
N LYS A 129 3.59 3.00 16.83
CA LYS A 129 4.23 3.76 15.75
C LYS A 129 3.84 3.11 14.45
N LEU A 130 2.91 3.70 13.73
CA LEU A 130 2.33 3.12 12.53
C LEU A 130 2.52 4.04 11.33
N PHE A 131 2.67 3.47 10.16
CA PHE A 131 2.59 4.21 8.91
C PHE A 131 1.89 3.40 7.82
N GLU A 132 1.27 4.10 6.89
CA GLU A 132 0.65 3.53 5.71
C GLU A 132 1.01 4.35 4.48
N ILE A 133 1.43 3.70 3.40
CA ILE A 133 1.59 4.29 2.09
C ILE A 133 0.50 3.71 1.19
N GLY A 134 -0.48 4.53 0.83
CA GLY A 134 -1.67 4.06 0.14
C GLY A 134 -2.25 5.09 -0.81
N ASN A 135 -3.12 4.62 -1.70
CA ASN A 135 -3.87 5.47 -2.60
C ASN A 135 -5.14 5.96 -1.91
N VAL A 136 -5.49 7.19 -2.20
CA VAL A 136 -6.77 7.83 -1.86
C VAL A 136 -7.43 8.33 -3.13
N TYR A 137 -8.75 8.38 -3.12
CA TYR A 137 -9.55 8.58 -4.32
C TYR A 137 -10.55 9.69 -4.10
N SER A 138 -10.79 10.48 -5.13
CA SER A 138 -11.79 11.56 -5.12
C SER A 138 -12.33 11.81 -6.53
N VAL A 139 -13.47 12.46 -6.62
CA VAL A 139 -13.99 12.97 -7.89
C VAL A 139 -13.77 14.48 -7.90
N ILE A 140 -13.11 14.97 -8.95
CA ILE A 140 -12.86 16.40 -9.15
C ILE A 140 -13.31 16.74 -10.58
N ASN A 141 -14.27 17.68 -10.72
CA ASN A 141 -14.83 18.09 -12.01
C ASN A 141 -15.35 16.91 -12.87
N ASN A 142 -15.98 15.91 -12.25
CA ASN A 142 -16.44 14.66 -12.85
C ASN A 142 -15.31 13.70 -13.33
N ASP A 143 -14.07 14.00 -13.04
CA ASP A 143 -12.95 13.10 -13.33
C ASP A 143 -12.49 12.37 -12.06
N PHE A 144 -12.14 11.10 -12.21
CA PHE A 144 -11.58 10.31 -11.13
C PHE A 144 -10.13 10.72 -10.89
N ASN A 145 -9.86 11.07 -9.64
CA ASN A 145 -8.52 11.45 -9.21
C ASN A 145 -8.00 10.44 -8.19
N GLU A 146 -6.82 9.90 -8.46
CA GLU A 146 -6.09 9.00 -7.57
C GLU A 146 -4.80 9.68 -7.11
N MET A 147 -4.58 9.69 -5.80
CA MET A 147 -3.36 10.26 -5.22
C MET A 147 -2.69 9.28 -4.27
N ARG A 148 -1.38 9.13 -4.43
CA ARG A 148 -0.55 8.41 -3.48
C ARG A 148 -0.28 9.26 -2.25
N ARG A 149 -0.56 8.73 -1.06
CA ARG A 149 -0.40 9.42 0.22
C ARG A 149 0.39 8.56 1.19
N ILE A 150 1.11 9.24 2.07
CA ILE A 150 1.70 8.63 3.25
C ILE A 150 1.03 9.18 4.50
N LEU A 151 0.73 8.30 5.44
CA LEU A 151 0.22 8.63 6.76
C LEU A 151 1.17 8.04 7.80
N ILE A 152 1.57 8.85 8.78
CA ILE A 152 2.43 8.46 9.88
C ILE A 152 1.70 8.79 11.17
N SER A 153 1.64 7.83 12.08
CA SER A 153 0.95 7.97 13.37
C SER A 153 1.82 7.50 14.51
N VAL A 154 1.77 8.23 15.60
CA VAL A 154 2.39 7.85 16.86
C VAL A 154 1.37 8.03 17.98
N VAL A 155 1.19 6.98 18.77
CA VAL A 155 0.25 6.95 19.89
C VAL A 155 0.99 6.45 21.12
N GLY A 156 0.69 6.99 22.30
CA GLY A 156 1.29 6.58 23.57
C GLY A 156 2.72 7.07 23.75
N SER A 157 3.59 6.21 24.25
CA SER A 157 4.99 6.57 24.56
C SER A 157 5.90 6.44 23.34
N VAL A 158 6.85 7.35 23.24
CA VAL A 158 7.93 7.30 22.23
C VAL A 158 8.89 6.14 22.49
N PHE A 159 9.20 5.90 23.76
CA PHE A 159 10.09 4.83 24.19
C PHE A 159 9.40 3.93 25.19
N LYS A 160 9.60 2.61 25.06
CA LYS A 160 9.14 1.68 26.07
C LYS A 160 9.83 2.00 27.38
N GLU A 161 9.03 2.11 28.44
CA GLU A 161 9.55 2.28 29.79
C GLU A 161 10.43 1.08 30.18
N ASN A 162 11.61 1.37 30.68
CA ASN A 162 12.54 0.39 31.19
C ASN A 162 13.31 0.97 32.40
N TRP A 163 14.19 0.20 33.02
CA TRP A 163 14.93 0.62 34.20
C TRP A 163 15.82 1.86 33.99
N MET A 164 16.18 2.20 32.74
CA MET A 164 16.97 3.38 32.39
C MET A 164 16.16 4.54 31.83
N THR A 165 15.05 4.23 31.18
CA THR A 165 14.28 5.22 30.40
C THR A 165 12.89 5.36 31.04
N LYS A 166 12.60 6.57 31.55
CA LYS A 166 11.26 6.91 32.05
C LYS A 166 10.27 7.02 30.89
N TYR A 167 9.00 6.84 31.20
CA TYR A 167 7.91 7.11 30.28
C TYR A 167 8.06 8.51 29.67
N GLN A 168 8.10 8.58 28.36
CA GLN A 168 8.12 9.82 27.61
C GLN A 168 6.95 9.84 26.66
N GLU A 169 5.98 10.67 26.99
CA GLU A 169 4.81 10.86 26.15
C GLU A 169 5.21 11.39 24.77
N ASN A 170 4.54 10.88 23.74
CA ASN A 170 4.70 11.38 22.39
C ASN A 170 4.25 12.83 22.30
N ASN A 171 4.97 13.63 21.55
CA ASN A 171 4.64 15.02 21.30
C ASN A 171 4.81 15.39 19.82
N PHE A 172 4.26 16.54 19.49
CA PHE A 172 4.36 17.11 18.14
C PHE A 172 5.79 17.19 17.59
N PHE A 173 6.75 17.54 18.44
CA PHE A 173 8.14 17.73 18.01
C PHE A 173 8.82 16.41 17.62
N TYR A 174 8.44 15.32 18.25
CA TYR A 174 8.91 13.98 17.84
C TYR A 174 8.49 13.65 16.41
N LEU A 175 7.19 13.79 16.12
CA LEU A 175 6.65 13.51 14.78
C LEU A 175 7.24 14.48 13.75
N LYS A 176 7.38 15.77 14.09
CA LYS A 176 8.03 16.76 13.24
C LYS A 176 9.46 16.35 12.89
N GLY A 177 10.25 15.91 13.88
CA GLY A 177 11.63 15.45 13.66
C GLY A 177 11.70 14.20 12.75
N VAL A 178 10.74 13.28 12.88
CA VAL A 178 10.61 12.13 11.95
C VAL A 178 10.37 12.60 10.53
N ILE A 179 9.43 13.53 10.34
CA ILE A 179 9.09 14.07 9.01
C ILE A 179 10.29 14.83 8.40
N GLU A 180 10.96 15.68 9.16
CA GLU A 180 12.13 16.42 8.69
C GLU A 180 13.26 15.47 8.25
N LYS A 181 13.47 14.40 9.00
CA LYS A 181 14.45 13.37 8.64
C LYS A 181 14.09 12.66 7.33
N LEU A 182 12.83 12.32 7.12
CA LEU A 182 12.37 11.72 5.87
C LEU A 182 12.56 12.67 4.69
N LEU A 183 12.18 13.94 4.85
CA LEU A 183 12.31 14.94 3.80
C LEU A 183 13.78 15.19 3.41
N ALA A 184 14.69 15.19 4.41
CA ALA A 184 16.13 15.30 4.15
C ALA A 184 16.66 14.11 3.34
N ILE A 185 16.23 12.89 3.62
CA ILE A 185 16.66 11.68 2.91
C ILE A 185 16.22 11.67 1.44
N ILE A 186 15.04 12.23 1.15
CA ILE A 186 14.55 12.37 -0.23
C ILE A 186 14.98 13.69 -0.89
N ASN A 187 15.94 14.39 -0.29
CA ASN A 187 16.53 15.64 -0.76
C ASN A 187 15.49 16.77 -0.98
N ILE A 188 14.52 16.87 -0.07
CA ILE A 188 13.61 18.03 -0.03
C ILE A 188 14.16 19.04 0.95
N GLU A 189 14.63 20.16 0.45
CA GLU A 189 15.17 21.29 1.23
C GLU A 189 14.22 22.50 1.22
N ASN A 190 14.57 23.50 2.07
CA ASN A 190 13.86 24.77 2.17
C ASN A 190 12.37 24.61 2.58
N ILE A 191 12.14 23.80 3.60
CA ILE A 191 10.82 23.53 4.13
C ILE A 191 10.34 24.76 4.91
N LYS A 192 9.19 25.29 4.52
CA LYS A 192 8.49 26.35 5.27
C LYS A 192 7.28 25.75 5.94
N TYR A 193 7.15 26.01 7.22
CA TYR A 193 6.01 25.60 8.02
C TYR A 193 5.07 26.79 8.24
N GLU A 194 3.78 26.54 8.11
CA GLU A 194 2.73 27.50 8.40
C GLU A 194 1.71 26.87 9.31
N VAL A 195 1.33 27.57 10.36
CA VAL A 195 0.23 27.15 11.24
C VAL A 195 -1.08 27.42 10.51
N THR A 196 -1.92 26.41 10.43
CA THR A 196 -3.23 26.53 9.78
C THR A 196 -4.31 26.15 10.79
N ASP A 197 -5.29 27.03 10.96
CA ASP A 197 -6.49 26.71 11.73
C ASP A 197 -7.39 25.77 10.91
N ASP A 198 -7.52 24.54 11.37
CA ASP A 198 -8.41 23.56 10.76
C ASP A 198 -9.32 22.99 11.86
N LYS A 199 -10.62 23.01 11.62
CA LYS A 199 -11.62 22.53 12.58
C LYS A 199 -11.56 21.04 12.88
N LEU A 200 -10.83 20.27 12.03
CA LEU A 200 -10.68 18.82 12.16
C LEU A 200 -9.47 18.41 13.01
N TYR A 201 -8.53 19.34 13.28
CA TYR A 201 -7.28 19.04 13.94
C TYR A 201 -6.93 20.10 14.99
N ASP A 202 -6.46 19.69 16.14
CA ASP A 202 -5.99 20.61 17.19
C ASP A 202 -4.78 21.43 16.75
N TYR A 203 -3.92 20.82 15.91
CA TYR A 203 -2.76 21.45 15.30
C TYR A 203 -2.57 20.96 13.87
N LYS A 204 -2.49 21.91 12.93
CA LYS A 204 -2.12 21.62 11.54
C LYS A 204 -0.95 22.49 11.12
N LEU A 205 0.08 21.85 10.61
CA LEU A 205 1.26 22.50 10.05
C LEU A 205 1.35 22.12 8.57
N ASN A 206 1.22 23.12 7.69
CA ASN A 206 1.39 22.92 6.26
C ASN A 206 2.86 23.14 5.86
N ILE A 207 3.37 22.25 5.02
CA ILE A 207 4.65 22.45 4.36
C ILE A 207 4.36 23.16 3.04
N LEU A 208 4.73 24.44 2.95
CA LEU A 208 4.36 25.30 1.81
C LEU A 208 5.24 25.11 0.58
N LYS A 209 6.51 24.75 0.74
CA LYS A 209 7.42 24.49 -0.38
C LYS A 209 8.57 23.59 0.06
N GLY A 210 8.69 22.44 -0.59
CA GLY A 210 9.94 21.71 -0.71
C GLY A 210 10.31 21.68 -2.20
N LYS A 211 11.54 22.02 -2.54
CA LYS A 211 12.08 21.82 -3.89
C LYS A 211 12.82 20.49 -3.89
N LEU A 212 12.37 19.56 -4.70
CA LEU A 212 13.18 18.38 -5.02
C LEU A 212 14.40 18.86 -5.83
N ILE A 213 15.58 18.52 -5.36
CA ILE A 213 16.85 18.74 -6.07
C ILE A 213 17.19 17.49 -6.90
#